data_1851d1628dfcf89f32d5af28001b2682
#
_entry.id   1851d1628dfcf89f32d5af28001b2682
#
_cell.length_a   1.000
_cell.length_b   1.000
_cell.length_c   1.000
_cell.angle_alpha   90.00
_cell.angle_beta   90.00
_cell.angle_gamma   90.00
#
_symmetry.space_group_name_H-M   'P 1'
#
loop_
_entity.id
_entity.type
_entity.pdbx_description
1 polymer ?
#
loop_
_entity_poly.entity_id
_entity_poly.type
_entity_poly.pdbx_seq_one_letter_code
_entity_poly.pdbx_strand_id
1 'polypeptide(L)'
;MFTKKMYIVATTTNLRDVKIENIYDGDVFTLDTILTGLKKKLKGLNIQVSVLGDNAFIDVVDEDNELEQSYSIISKSAFISKPY
;
A
#
# COMPACT_ATOMS: atom_id res chain seq x y z
N MET A 1 -14.01 21.15 11.68
CA MET A 1 -12.88 20.51 10.96
C MET A 1 -12.44 19.25 11.68
N PHE A 2 -12.26 18.19 10.97
CA PHE A 2 -11.71 16.94 11.51
C PHE A 2 -10.79 16.29 10.49
N THR A 3 -9.97 15.38 10.96
CA THR A 3 -8.97 14.71 10.12
C THR A 3 -9.46 13.32 9.74
N LYS A 4 -9.39 13.00 8.47
CA LYS A 4 -9.67 11.67 7.96
C LYS A 4 -8.35 11.01 7.56
N LYS A 5 -8.10 9.82 8.10
CA LYS A 5 -6.94 9.01 7.73
C LYS A 5 -7.36 7.95 6.74
N MET A 6 -6.54 7.73 5.73
CA MET A 6 -6.77 6.68 4.75
C MET A 6 -5.45 6.04 4.34
N TYR A 7 -5.54 4.81 3.85
CA TYR A 7 -4.41 4.10 3.27
C TYR A 7 -4.70 3.86 1.79
N ILE A 8 -3.78 4.29 0.96
CA ILE A 8 -3.86 4.10 -0.49
C ILE A 8 -2.92 2.97 -0.87
N VAL A 9 -3.47 1.92 -1.48
CA VAL A 9 -2.69 0.81 -1.99
C VAL A 9 -2.55 0.97 -3.49
N ALA A 10 -1.32 1.15 -3.93
CA ALA A 10 -1.01 1.31 -5.35
C ALA A 10 -0.05 0.21 -5.79
N THR A 11 -0.16 -0.19 -7.05
CA THR A 11 0.78 -1.12 -7.66
C THR A 11 1.53 -0.43 -8.78
N THR A 12 2.80 -0.82 -8.94
CA THR A 12 3.62 -0.38 -10.05
C THR A 12 4.08 -1.62 -10.79
N THR A 13 3.80 -1.67 -12.09
CA THR A 13 4.17 -2.78 -12.95
C THR A 13 5.17 -2.29 -13.98
N ASN A 14 6.22 -3.08 -14.22
CA ASN A 14 7.27 -2.75 -15.19
C ASN A 14 7.92 -1.39 -14.95
N LEU A 15 7.92 -0.92 -13.71
CA LEU A 15 8.51 0.35 -13.29
C LEU A 15 7.88 1.58 -13.97
N ARG A 16 6.72 1.42 -14.60
CA ARG A 16 6.08 2.49 -15.37
C ARG A 16 4.62 2.70 -15.01
N ASP A 17 3.86 1.61 -14.98
CA ASP A 17 2.42 1.70 -14.85
C ASP A 17 2.03 1.67 -13.40
N VAL A 18 1.49 2.77 -12.91
CA VAL A 18 1.01 2.91 -11.55
C VAL A 18 -0.50 2.83 -11.55
N LYS A 19 -1.04 1.95 -10.71
CA LYS A 19 -2.47 1.76 -10.59
C LYS A 19 -2.86 1.78 -9.12
N ILE A 20 -3.91 2.50 -8.78
CA ILE A 20 -4.48 2.45 -7.45
C ILE A 20 -5.37 1.22 -7.35
N GLU A 21 -5.00 0.27 -6.49
CA GLU A 21 -5.74 -0.98 -6.31
C GLU A 21 -6.88 -0.80 -5.32
N ASN A 22 -6.65 -0.05 -4.26
CA ASN A 22 -7.66 0.13 -3.23
C ASN A 22 -7.36 1.35 -2.36
N ILE A 23 -8.39 1.85 -1.71
CA ILE A 23 -8.28 2.90 -0.71
C ILE A 23 -9.02 2.41 0.53
N TYR A 24 -8.32 2.32 1.64
CA TYR A 24 -8.88 1.84 2.89
C TYR A 24 -9.12 2.99 3.86
N ASP A 25 -10.20 2.87 4.61
CA ASP A 25 -10.49 3.79 5.71
C ASP A 25 -9.51 3.50 6.85
N GLY A 26 -8.69 4.47 7.20
CA GLY A 26 -7.67 4.33 8.23
C GLY A 26 -8.22 4.25 9.65
N ASP A 27 -9.51 4.56 9.84
CA ASP A 27 -10.17 4.38 11.13
C ASP A 27 -10.69 2.97 11.33
N VAL A 28 -10.80 2.19 10.26
CA VAL A 28 -11.28 0.81 10.27
C VAL A 28 -10.14 -0.17 10.10
N PHE A 29 -9.22 0.12 9.21
CA PHE A 29 -8.10 -0.76 8.87
C PHE A 29 -6.79 -0.19 9.38
N THR A 30 -5.97 -1.06 9.94
CA THR A 30 -4.60 -0.70 10.32
C THR A 30 -3.64 -1.07 9.18
N LEU A 31 -2.47 -0.45 9.18
CA LEU A 31 -1.41 -0.80 8.23
C LEU A 31 -1.10 -2.29 8.28
N ASP A 32 -1.03 -2.84 9.49
CA ASP A 32 -0.72 -4.25 9.71
C ASP A 32 -1.76 -5.17 9.07
N THR A 33 -3.03 -4.83 9.20
CA THR A 33 -4.13 -5.60 8.61
C THR A 33 -4.04 -5.61 7.09
N ILE A 34 -3.79 -4.45 6.49
CA ILE A 34 -3.67 -4.30 5.04
C ILE A 34 -2.45 -5.07 4.54
N LEU A 35 -1.32 -4.93 5.22
CA LEU A 35 -0.08 -5.60 4.87
C LEU A 35 -0.22 -7.12 4.95
N THR A 36 -0.86 -7.63 6.00
CA THR A 36 -1.12 -9.05 6.16
C THR A 36 -1.99 -9.59 5.02
N GLY A 37 -3.02 -8.85 4.62
CA GLY A 37 -3.87 -9.23 3.50
C GLY A 37 -3.12 -9.31 2.19
N LEU A 38 -2.23 -8.33 1.93
CA LEU A 38 -1.39 -8.34 0.73
C LEU A 38 -0.40 -9.49 0.73
N LYS A 39 0.21 -9.80 1.86
CA LYS A 39 1.13 -10.93 1.98
C LYS A 39 0.42 -12.25 1.67
N LYS A 40 -0.83 -12.41 2.11
CA LYS A 40 -1.63 -13.59 1.79
C LYS A 40 -1.90 -13.71 0.30
N LYS A 41 -2.23 -12.59 -0.34
CA LYS A 41 -2.49 -12.53 -1.78
C LYS A 41 -1.25 -12.90 -2.58
N LEU A 42 -0.06 -12.56 -2.06
CA LEU A 42 1.22 -12.80 -2.72
C LEU A 42 1.91 -14.07 -2.24
N LYS A 43 1.19 -14.94 -1.57
CA LYS A 43 1.73 -16.20 -1.06
C LYS A 43 2.32 -17.03 -2.20
N GLY A 44 3.51 -17.57 -1.98
CA GLY A 44 4.21 -18.36 -2.98
C GLY A 44 5.13 -17.55 -3.89
N LEU A 45 5.08 -16.21 -3.80
CA LEU A 45 5.98 -15.34 -4.53
C LEU A 45 7.12 -14.87 -3.64
N ASN A 46 8.23 -14.51 -4.26
CA ASN A 46 9.36 -13.92 -3.55
C ASN A 46 9.08 -12.45 -3.32
N ILE A 47 8.91 -12.09 -2.07
CA ILE A 47 8.60 -10.69 -1.73
C ILE A 47 9.61 -10.13 -0.75
N GLN A 48 9.87 -8.85 -0.88
CA GLN A 48 10.67 -8.07 0.06
C GLN A 48 9.77 -6.98 0.64
N VAL A 49 9.67 -6.93 1.96
CA VAL A 49 8.78 -6.01 2.65
C VAL A 49 9.59 -4.97 3.39
N SER A 50 9.24 -3.71 3.21
CA SER A 50 9.84 -2.59 3.93
C SER A 50 8.73 -1.79 4.60
N VAL A 51 8.92 -1.43 5.86
CA VAL A 51 7.98 -0.58 6.60
C VAL A 51 8.71 0.69 7.01
N LEU A 52 8.11 1.81 6.69
CA LEU A 52 8.68 3.12 6.98
C LEU A 52 7.58 4.00 7.59
N GLY A 53 7.59 4.08 8.93
CA GLY A 53 6.54 4.79 9.65
C GLY A 53 5.17 4.14 9.41
N ASP A 54 4.23 4.92 8.94
CA ASP A 54 2.87 4.45 8.60
C ASP A 54 2.74 3.97 7.15
N ASN A 55 3.86 3.88 6.43
CA ASN A 55 3.87 3.42 5.05
C ASN A 55 4.55 2.06 4.96
N ALA A 56 4.16 1.27 3.98
CA ALA A 56 4.80 -0.01 3.73
C ALA A 56 4.95 -0.23 2.22
N PHE A 57 5.94 -1.01 1.87
CA PHE A 57 6.25 -1.31 0.47
C PHE A 57 6.53 -2.80 0.35
N ILE A 58 5.98 -3.42 -0.67
CA ILE A 58 6.24 -4.82 -0.98
C ILE A 58 6.77 -4.89 -2.40
N ASP A 59 7.97 -5.41 -2.55
CA ASP A 59 8.56 -5.67 -3.84
C ASP A 59 8.44 -7.15 -4.16
N VAL A 60 7.87 -7.46 -5.32
CA VAL A 60 7.82 -8.82 -5.84
C VAL A 60 8.97 -8.98 -6.79
N VAL A 61 9.85 -9.92 -6.50
CA VAL A 61 11.04 -10.16 -7.30
C VAL A 61 10.99 -11.55 -7.93
N ASP A 62 11.62 -11.68 -9.09
CA ASP A 62 11.71 -12.95 -9.79
C ASP A 62 12.88 -13.80 -9.26
N GLU A 63 13.13 -14.93 -9.93
CA GLU A 63 14.22 -15.86 -9.54
C GLU A 63 15.60 -15.22 -9.62
N ASP A 64 15.77 -14.24 -10.50
CA ASP A 64 17.02 -13.50 -10.68
C ASP A 64 17.12 -12.29 -9.76
N ASN A 65 16.19 -12.16 -8.82
CA ASN A 65 16.12 -11.03 -7.88
C ASN A 65 15.81 -9.70 -8.57
N GLU A 66 15.21 -9.74 -9.73
CA GLU A 66 14.80 -8.56 -10.47
C GLU A 66 13.35 -8.19 -10.09
N LEU A 67 13.09 -6.89 -10.01
CA LEU A 67 11.79 -6.37 -9.62
C LEU A 67 10.76 -6.59 -10.73
N GLU A 68 9.70 -7.33 -10.44
CA GLU A 68 8.57 -7.54 -11.36
C GLU A 68 7.44 -6.56 -11.09
N GLN A 69 7.13 -6.36 -9.83
CA GLN A 69 5.98 -5.57 -9.41
C GLN A 69 6.23 -5.03 -8.01
N SER A 70 5.70 -3.88 -7.72
CA SER A 70 5.75 -3.37 -6.36
C SER A 70 4.38 -2.89 -5.90
N TYR A 71 4.14 -3.03 -4.61
CA TYR A 71 2.96 -2.51 -3.94
C TYR A 71 3.40 -1.44 -2.96
N SER A 72 2.66 -0.35 -2.94
CA SER A 72 2.90 0.74 -1.98
C SER A 72 1.64 0.93 -1.15
N ILE A 73 1.79 0.93 0.16
CA ILE A 73 0.71 1.29 1.08
C ILE A 73 1.09 2.63 1.66
N ILE A 74 0.37 3.66 1.26
CA ILE A 74 0.68 5.04 1.63
C ILE A 74 -0.40 5.57 2.56
N SER A 75 0.03 5.98 3.74
CA SER A 75 -0.84 6.65 4.70
C SER A 75 -1.03 8.09 4.28
N LYS A 76 -2.27 8.54 4.26
CA LYS A 76 -2.60 9.91 3.96
C LYS A 76 -3.66 10.42 4.93
N SER A 77 -3.43 11.61 5.46
CA SER A 77 -4.40 12.30 6.30
C SER A 77 -4.80 13.59 5.61
N ALA A 78 -6.08 13.88 5.63
CA ALA A 78 -6.60 15.09 5.05
C ALA A 78 -7.57 15.74 6.01
N PHE A 79 -7.52 17.05 6.09
CA PHE A 79 -8.51 17.82 6.83
C PHE A 79 -9.78 17.90 6.01
N ILE A 80 -10.88 17.57 6.65
CA ILE A 80 -12.19 17.70 6.03
C ILE A 80 -12.83 18.94 6.63
N SER A 81 -13.04 19.94 5.79
CA SER A 81 -13.75 21.15 6.18
C SER A 81 -15.06 21.22 5.43
N LYS A 82 -16.06 21.82 6.07
CA LYS A 82 -17.33 22.04 5.42
C LYS A 82 -17.19 23.14 4.37
N PRO A 83 -17.69 22.91 3.17
CA PRO A 83 -17.86 24.01 2.23
C PRO A 83 -18.99 24.90 2.72
N TYR A 84 -18.84 26.15 2.56
CA TYR A 84 -19.90 27.12 2.90
C TYR A 84 -20.25 27.96 1.74
#